data_a13c916526475b9cb04d1aa6b18b5c9c
#
_entry.id   a13c916526475b9cb04d1aa6b18b5c9c
#
_cell.length_a   1.000
_cell.length_b   1.000
_cell.length_c   1.000
_cell.angle_alpha   90.00
_cell.angle_beta   90.00
_cell.angle_gamma   90.00
#
_symmetry.space_group_name_H-M   'P 1'
#
loop_
_entity.id
_entity.type
_entity.pdbx_description
1 polymer ?
#
loop_
_entity_poly.entity_id
_entity_poly.type
_entity_poly.pdbx_seq_one_letter_code
_entity_poly.pdbx_strand_id
1 'polypeptide(L)'
;MKVWDLHCDTLAELRYAARRGQPKDFALCDLMVDMDRLTRGDYLLQCFACFVNLGEEPLNPLQACLEEIDIYEQLLAQFPRLMRVRTPEDIRALPGSGRIGAMLTVEEGGVCLDDPAVLRTLYRLGVRMMTLTWNHPNGLAHPNSVPGNVDDVWPCAAVTDKGVTEQGAAFLAEMERLRMVVDVSHLSDAGFWDVVRHTTRPFAASHSNARALCGHVRNLTDEMIRAMGERGCLIGLNYCASFLDANPDRHAVESRVTDMARHARYLCDLGGEDILALGSDFDGIGGKLELTGAQDMPKLADGLLQAGFTERQVEKIFYKNAMRFFEENL
;
A
#
# COMPACT_ATOMS: atom_id res chain seq x y z
N MET A 1 -4.99 17.67 10.40
CA MET A 1 -4.83 16.32 11.04
C MET A 1 -3.68 15.63 10.36
N LYS A 2 -2.75 15.01 11.11
CA LYS A 2 -1.60 14.33 10.49
C LYS A 2 -2.04 13.14 9.67
N VAL A 3 -1.31 12.86 8.57
CA VAL A 3 -1.59 11.77 7.63
C VAL A 3 -0.39 10.81 7.55
N TRP A 4 -0.64 9.51 7.68
CA TRP A 4 0.30 8.45 7.35
C TRP A 4 -0.35 7.54 6.32
N ASP A 5 0.17 7.54 5.10
CA ASP A 5 -0.34 6.77 3.98
C ASP A 5 0.59 5.61 3.65
N LEU A 6 0.03 4.41 3.53
CA LEU A 6 0.79 3.17 3.39
C LEU A 6 1.24 2.87 1.96
N HIS A 7 0.68 3.56 0.95
CA HIS A 7 0.97 3.20 -0.44
C HIS A 7 0.74 4.34 -1.43
N CYS A 8 1.72 4.56 -2.32
CA CYS A 8 1.57 5.32 -3.56
C CYS A 8 2.59 4.85 -4.60
N ASP A 9 2.26 5.01 -5.90
CA ASP A 9 3.09 4.61 -7.06
C ASP A 9 3.89 5.76 -7.69
N THR A 10 4.04 6.83 -6.96
CA THR A 10 4.69 8.06 -7.42
C THR A 10 6.09 7.83 -8.00
N LEU A 11 6.89 6.91 -7.43
CA LEU A 11 8.23 6.62 -7.93
C LEU A 11 8.20 6.01 -9.33
N ALA A 12 7.28 5.08 -9.58
CA ALA A 12 7.08 4.47 -10.89
C ALA A 12 6.65 5.53 -11.93
N GLU A 13 5.70 6.40 -11.58
CA GLU A 13 5.25 7.48 -12.48
C GLU A 13 6.36 8.48 -12.80
N LEU A 14 7.21 8.83 -11.83
CA LEU A 14 8.40 9.66 -12.06
C LEU A 14 9.38 8.97 -12.99
N ARG A 15 9.65 7.64 -12.80
CA ARG A 15 10.50 6.84 -13.67
C ARG A 15 9.94 6.77 -15.10
N TYR A 16 8.64 6.47 -15.25
CA TYR A 16 8.00 6.42 -16.56
C TYR A 16 8.05 7.77 -17.28
N ALA A 17 7.81 8.87 -16.58
CA ALA A 17 7.90 10.20 -17.14
C ALA A 17 9.34 10.53 -17.62
N ALA A 18 10.35 10.21 -16.81
CA ALA A 18 11.76 10.41 -17.17
C ALA A 18 12.16 9.58 -18.38
N ARG A 19 11.76 8.30 -18.46
CA ARG A 19 12.02 7.42 -19.61
C ARG A 19 11.36 7.92 -20.90
N ARG A 20 10.21 8.59 -20.79
CA ARG A 20 9.53 9.25 -21.94
C ARG A 20 10.14 10.61 -22.32
N GLY A 21 11.21 11.05 -21.63
CA GLY A 21 11.83 12.35 -21.86
C GLY A 21 11.01 13.54 -21.34
N GLN A 22 10.11 13.29 -20.39
CA GLN A 22 9.21 14.27 -19.78
C GLN A 22 9.33 14.24 -18.25
N PRO A 23 10.55 14.48 -17.68
CA PRO A 23 10.75 14.40 -16.24
C PRO A 23 9.85 15.42 -15.54
N LYS A 24 9.28 14.99 -14.39
CA LYS A 24 8.39 15.82 -13.57
C LYS A 24 9.15 16.45 -12.40
N ASP A 25 8.81 17.69 -12.06
CA ASP A 25 9.31 18.34 -10.84
C ASP A 25 8.44 17.94 -9.64
N PHE A 26 8.98 17.13 -8.75
CA PHE A 26 8.27 16.68 -7.55
C PHE A 26 7.94 17.80 -6.55
N ALA A 27 8.46 19.02 -6.75
CA ALA A 27 8.02 20.19 -5.95
C ALA A 27 6.53 20.48 -6.17
N LEU A 28 6.10 20.46 -7.44
CA LEU A 28 4.71 20.64 -7.90
C LEU A 28 4.58 20.06 -9.31
N CYS A 29 3.72 19.07 -9.49
CA CYS A 29 3.47 18.46 -10.80
C CYS A 29 2.01 18.00 -10.95
N ASP A 30 1.71 17.27 -12.00
CA ASP A 30 0.39 16.71 -12.30
C ASP A 30 0.12 15.34 -11.67
N LEU A 31 1.03 14.85 -10.80
CA LEU A 31 0.82 13.64 -10.01
C LEU A 31 -0.12 13.89 -8.82
N MET A 32 -0.64 12.81 -8.25
CA MET A 32 -1.50 12.87 -7.05
C MET A 32 -0.69 13.14 -5.78
N VAL A 33 0.63 12.82 -5.81
CA VAL A 33 1.57 13.03 -4.71
C VAL A 33 2.75 13.87 -5.20
N ASP A 34 2.95 15.02 -4.58
CA ASP A 34 4.11 15.89 -4.72
C ASP A 34 4.34 16.67 -3.41
N MET A 35 5.42 17.45 -3.31
CA MET A 35 5.75 18.18 -2.08
C MET A 35 4.70 19.22 -1.66
N ASP A 36 4.07 19.91 -2.61
CA ASP A 36 2.99 20.87 -2.32
C ASP A 36 1.78 20.15 -1.74
N ARG A 37 1.34 19.06 -2.41
CA ARG A 37 0.18 18.26 -2.00
C ARG A 37 0.39 17.58 -0.65
N LEU A 38 1.57 16.97 -0.42
CA LEU A 38 1.92 16.37 0.87
C LEU A 38 1.90 17.42 2.00
N THR A 39 2.38 18.64 1.70
CA THR A 39 2.38 19.74 2.67
C THR A 39 0.95 20.20 2.99
N ARG A 40 0.11 20.39 1.98
CA ARG A 40 -1.28 20.81 2.13
C ARG A 40 -2.16 19.74 2.77
N GLY A 41 -1.87 18.47 2.53
CA GLY A 41 -2.52 17.33 3.16
C GLY A 41 -2.08 17.06 4.60
N ASP A 42 -1.11 17.83 5.15
CA ASP A 42 -0.54 17.69 6.50
C ASP A 42 0.07 16.30 6.75
N TYR A 43 0.79 15.77 5.75
CA TYR A 43 1.42 14.45 5.85
C TYR A 43 2.48 14.39 6.95
N LEU A 44 2.37 13.35 7.78
CA LEU A 44 3.38 12.93 8.72
C LEU A 44 4.37 11.97 8.04
N LEU A 45 3.82 11.00 7.25
CA LEU A 45 4.62 10.05 6.49
C LEU A 45 3.87 9.57 5.24
N GLN A 46 4.62 9.38 4.14
CA GLN A 46 4.21 8.66 2.95
C GLN A 46 5.10 7.42 2.77
N CYS A 47 4.48 6.26 2.57
CA CYS A 47 5.17 5.08 2.05
C CYS A 47 5.23 5.18 0.51
N PHE A 48 6.44 5.18 -0.03
CA PHE A 48 6.71 5.23 -1.47
C PHE A 48 7.01 3.81 -1.96
N ALA A 49 6.15 3.27 -2.81
CA ALA A 49 6.38 1.97 -3.40
C ALA A 49 7.32 2.06 -4.61
N CYS A 50 8.27 1.13 -4.66
CA CYS A 50 8.91 0.76 -5.92
C CYS A 50 7.98 -0.25 -6.58
N PHE A 51 7.18 0.21 -7.55
CA PHE A 51 6.25 -0.61 -8.30
C PHE A 51 6.86 -1.06 -9.62
N VAL A 52 6.84 -2.38 -9.86
CA VAL A 52 7.35 -2.96 -11.11
C VAL A 52 6.32 -3.90 -11.71
N ASN A 53 5.80 -3.53 -12.90
CA ASN A 53 4.96 -4.41 -13.69
C ASN A 53 5.81 -5.43 -14.45
N LEU A 54 5.83 -6.69 -14.01
CA LEU A 54 6.59 -7.77 -14.66
C LEU A 54 6.17 -7.99 -16.13
N GLY A 55 4.93 -7.67 -16.47
CA GLY A 55 4.43 -7.77 -17.86
C GLY A 55 5.07 -6.73 -18.80
N GLU A 56 5.48 -5.59 -18.28
CA GLU A 56 6.15 -4.52 -19.03
C GLU A 56 7.67 -4.62 -18.96
N GLU A 57 8.22 -5.12 -17.85
CA GLU A 57 9.65 -5.20 -17.59
C GLU A 57 10.15 -6.63 -17.28
N PRO A 58 9.78 -7.64 -18.08
CA PRO A 58 10.06 -9.04 -17.75
C PRO A 58 11.54 -9.40 -17.77
N LEU A 59 12.38 -8.59 -18.44
CA LEU A 59 13.83 -8.87 -18.57
C LEU A 59 14.66 -8.23 -17.47
N ASN A 60 14.23 -7.10 -16.91
CA ASN A 60 15.01 -6.29 -15.97
C ASN A 60 14.18 -5.75 -14.79
N PRO A 61 13.40 -6.59 -14.06
CA PRO A 61 12.55 -6.08 -12.98
C PRO A 61 13.38 -5.49 -11.82
N LEU A 62 14.53 -6.10 -11.49
CA LEU A 62 15.44 -5.57 -10.48
C LEU A 62 16.03 -4.20 -10.88
N GLN A 63 16.39 -4.02 -12.15
CA GLN A 63 16.90 -2.74 -12.63
C GLN A 63 15.83 -1.65 -12.48
N ALA A 64 14.58 -1.93 -12.85
CA ALA A 64 13.47 -0.99 -12.69
C ALA A 64 13.30 -0.56 -11.23
N CYS A 65 13.29 -1.52 -10.30
CA CYS A 65 13.24 -1.26 -8.87
C CYS A 65 14.42 -0.39 -8.38
N LEU A 66 15.63 -0.67 -8.85
CA LEU A 66 16.83 0.12 -8.48
C LEU A 66 16.77 1.55 -9.03
N GLU A 67 16.22 1.77 -10.22
CA GLU A 67 15.99 3.12 -10.77
C GLU A 67 14.99 3.91 -9.90
N GLU A 68 13.93 3.27 -9.39
CA GLU A 68 12.97 3.90 -8.48
C GLU A 68 13.59 4.20 -7.11
N ILE A 69 14.45 3.31 -6.60
CA ILE A 69 15.23 3.58 -5.39
C ILE A 69 16.14 4.78 -5.59
N ASP A 70 16.80 4.91 -6.75
CA ASP A 70 17.64 6.07 -7.06
C ASP A 70 16.82 7.37 -7.11
N ILE A 71 15.62 7.34 -7.73
CA ILE A 71 14.68 8.48 -7.70
C ILE A 71 14.33 8.84 -6.25
N TYR A 72 13.99 7.88 -5.42
CA TYR A 72 13.69 8.11 -4.00
C TYR A 72 14.87 8.78 -3.26
N GLU A 73 16.11 8.35 -3.51
CA GLU A 73 17.32 8.95 -2.94
C GLU A 73 17.52 10.39 -3.43
N GLN A 74 17.26 10.66 -4.71
CA GLN A 74 17.33 12.01 -5.28
C GLN A 74 16.28 12.93 -4.64
N LEU A 75 15.03 12.45 -4.42
CA LEU A 75 13.99 13.21 -3.72
C LEU A 75 14.41 13.59 -2.30
N LEU A 76 14.97 12.65 -1.55
CA LEU A 76 15.48 12.93 -0.19
C LEU A 76 16.62 13.95 -0.19
N ALA A 77 17.50 13.92 -1.20
CA ALA A 77 18.59 14.88 -1.33
C ALA A 77 18.09 16.28 -1.74
N GLN A 78 17.11 16.34 -2.63
CA GLN A 78 16.56 17.58 -3.17
C GLN A 78 15.61 18.28 -2.18
N PHE A 79 14.85 17.53 -1.37
CA PHE A 79 13.83 18.06 -0.48
C PHE A 79 14.18 17.82 1.00
N PRO A 80 14.89 18.76 1.69
CA PRO A 80 15.26 18.60 3.11
C PRO A 80 14.07 18.42 4.06
N ARG A 81 12.86 18.76 3.62
CA ARG A 81 11.61 18.49 4.36
C ARG A 81 11.22 17.01 4.34
N LEU A 82 11.70 16.20 3.42
CA LEU A 82 11.57 14.75 3.49
C LEU A 82 12.59 14.18 4.49
N MET A 83 12.16 13.21 5.24
CA MET A 83 12.99 12.49 6.21
C MET A 83 12.87 11.00 5.95
N ARG A 84 14.00 10.35 5.65
CA ARG A 84 14.05 8.89 5.53
C ARG A 84 13.61 8.21 6.83
N VAL A 85 12.72 7.21 6.71
CA VAL A 85 12.24 6.41 7.85
C VAL A 85 12.56 4.95 7.60
N ARG A 86 13.36 4.35 8.50
CA ARG A 86 13.79 2.95 8.44
C ARG A 86 13.76 2.23 9.78
N THR A 87 13.66 2.96 10.87
CA THR A 87 13.76 2.42 12.21
C THR A 87 12.67 2.99 13.12
N PRO A 88 12.34 2.34 14.24
CA PRO A 88 11.45 2.90 15.25
C PRO A 88 11.90 4.27 15.78
N GLU A 89 13.23 4.51 15.85
CA GLU A 89 13.80 5.80 16.26
C GLU A 89 13.45 6.91 15.26
N ASP A 90 13.52 6.62 13.96
CA ASP A 90 13.11 7.56 12.89
C ASP A 90 11.63 7.91 13.06
N ILE A 91 10.77 6.92 13.33
CA ILE A 91 9.33 7.11 13.53
C ILE A 91 9.09 8.03 14.74
N ARG A 92 9.72 7.74 15.88
CA ARG A 92 9.59 8.55 17.10
C ARG A 92 10.08 9.99 16.93
N ALA A 93 11.02 10.21 16.00
CA ALA A 93 11.55 11.54 15.70
C ALA A 93 10.65 12.38 14.79
N LEU A 94 9.70 11.78 14.07
CA LEU A 94 8.82 12.49 13.10
C LEU A 94 7.93 13.55 13.77
N PRO A 95 7.17 13.23 14.84
CA PRO A 95 6.32 14.22 15.49
C PRO A 95 7.17 15.38 16.02
N GLY A 96 6.84 16.61 15.60
CA GLY A 96 7.58 17.81 16.03
C GLY A 96 8.85 18.12 15.22
N SER A 97 9.27 17.24 14.29
CA SER A 97 10.43 17.51 13.43
C SER A 97 10.18 18.60 12.36
N GLY A 98 8.91 18.88 12.06
CA GLY A 98 8.52 19.75 10.92
C GLY A 98 8.78 19.11 9.55
N ARG A 99 9.16 17.83 9.52
CA ARG A 99 9.49 17.07 8.29
C ARG A 99 8.39 16.07 7.98
N ILE A 100 8.39 15.58 6.75
CA ILE A 100 7.51 14.52 6.27
C ILE A 100 8.35 13.24 6.14
N GLY A 101 7.93 12.17 6.80
CA GLY A 101 8.58 10.87 6.68
C GLY A 101 8.41 10.30 5.28
N ALA A 102 9.46 9.70 4.77
CA ALA A 102 9.46 8.91 3.54
C ALA A 102 9.93 7.51 3.90
N MET A 103 9.07 6.49 3.73
CA MET A 103 9.39 5.09 3.91
C MET A 103 9.39 4.39 2.56
N LEU A 104 10.45 3.66 2.27
CA LEU A 104 10.59 2.92 1.03
C LEU A 104 9.93 1.54 1.15
N THR A 105 9.08 1.20 0.19
CA THR A 105 8.43 -0.11 0.08
C THR A 105 8.65 -0.71 -1.30
N VAL A 106 8.29 -1.96 -1.52
CA VAL A 106 8.36 -2.61 -2.83
C VAL A 106 7.01 -3.26 -3.11
N GLU A 107 6.47 -2.98 -4.28
CA GLU A 107 5.32 -3.69 -4.83
C GLU A 107 5.76 -4.53 -6.03
N GLU A 108 5.72 -5.80 -5.89
CA GLU A 108 6.21 -6.88 -6.77
C GLU A 108 7.52 -7.53 -6.26
N GLY A 109 7.38 -8.56 -5.43
CA GLY A 109 8.52 -9.34 -4.90
C GLY A 109 9.35 -10.06 -5.97
N GLY A 110 8.83 -10.26 -7.19
CA GLY A 110 9.57 -10.83 -8.32
C GLY A 110 10.81 -10.01 -8.73
N VAL A 111 10.91 -8.74 -8.30
CA VAL A 111 12.15 -7.95 -8.45
C VAL A 111 13.34 -8.58 -7.74
N CYS A 112 13.10 -9.46 -6.76
CA CYS A 112 14.15 -10.19 -6.05
C CYS A 112 14.75 -11.34 -6.87
N LEU A 113 14.20 -11.68 -8.05
CA LEU A 113 14.68 -12.77 -8.91
C LEU A 113 14.82 -14.10 -8.14
N ASP A 114 13.90 -14.34 -7.22
CA ASP A 114 13.84 -15.49 -6.32
C ASP A 114 15.11 -15.69 -5.45
N ASP A 115 15.97 -14.66 -5.33
CA ASP A 115 17.21 -14.72 -4.55
C ASP A 115 17.08 -13.94 -3.23
N PRO A 116 17.14 -14.61 -2.06
CA PRO A 116 17.14 -13.95 -0.75
C PRO A 116 18.30 -12.96 -0.54
N ALA A 117 19.40 -13.05 -1.32
CA ALA A 117 20.48 -12.07 -1.24
C ALA A 117 20.04 -10.71 -1.78
N VAL A 118 19.19 -10.71 -2.83
CA VAL A 118 18.59 -9.48 -3.35
C VAL A 118 17.63 -8.88 -2.33
N LEU A 119 16.76 -9.68 -1.69
CA LEU A 119 15.88 -9.24 -0.61
C LEU A 119 16.68 -8.54 0.51
N ARG A 120 17.76 -9.18 1.00
CA ARG A 120 18.64 -8.59 2.02
C ARG A 120 19.29 -7.30 1.56
N THR A 121 19.60 -7.18 0.27
CA THR A 121 20.18 -5.96 -0.31
C THR A 121 19.15 -4.83 -0.36
N LEU A 122 17.92 -5.11 -0.80
CA LEU A 122 16.83 -4.13 -0.77
C LEU A 122 16.54 -3.64 0.66
N TYR A 123 16.57 -4.54 1.66
CA TYR A 123 16.47 -4.15 3.07
C TYR A 123 17.58 -3.17 3.50
N ARG A 124 18.84 -3.42 3.10
CA ARG A 124 19.98 -2.51 3.38
C ARG A 124 19.83 -1.17 2.68
N LEU A 125 19.24 -1.15 1.48
CA LEU A 125 18.90 0.07 0.74
C LEU A 125 17.74 0.85 1.38
N GLY A 126 16.98 0.23 2.30
CA GLY A 126 15.99 0.95 3.10
C GLY A 126 14.56 0.45 2.95
N VAL A 127 14.29 -0.58 2.16
CA VAL A 127 12.96 -1.18 2.03
C VAL A 127 12.51 -1.75 3.38
N ARG A 128 11.26 -1.44 3.78
CA ARG A 128 10.69 -1.87 5.07
C ARG A 128 9.39 -2.64 4.97
N MET A 129 8.76 -2.64 3.81
CA MET A 129 7.57 -3.44 3.51
C MET A 129 7.65 -3.93 2.08
N MET A 130 7.18 -5.15 1.80
CA MET A 130 7.19 -5.71 0.46
C MET A 130 5.97 -6.59 0.22
N THR A 131 5.33 -6.40 -0.94
CA THR A 131 4.29 -7.27 -1.51
C THR A 131 4.95 -8.42 -2.25
N LEU A 132 4.52 -9.67 -2.00
CA LEU A 132 5.14 -10.84 -2.64
C LEU A 132 4.89 -10.90 -4.15
N THR A 133 3.76 -10.39 -4.61
CA THR A 133 3.37 -10.35 -6.01
C THR A 133 2.42 -9.19 -6.28
N TRP A 134 2.51 -8.60 -7.46
CA TRP A 134 1.46 -7.72 -7.98
C TRP A 134 0.43 -8.57 -8.73
N ASN A 135 0.08 -8.25 -9.97
CA ASN A 135 -0.93 -8.98 -10.77
C ASN A 135 -0.34 -10.08 -11.66
N HIS A 136 0.91 -10.45 -11.48
CA HIS A 136 1.57 -11.55 -12.20
C HIS A 136 2.05 -12.63 -11.23
N PRO A 137 1.77 -13.92 -11.49
CA PRO A 137 2.46 -14.99 -10.78
C PRO A 137 3.96 -14.88 -10.97
N ASN A 138 4.71 -15.08 -9.89
CA ASN A 138 6.16 -15.08 -9.90
C ASN A 138 6.72 -16.29 -9.12
N GLY A 139 8.03 -16.38 -8.92
CA GLY A 139 8.64 -17.48 -8.18
C GLY A 139 8.27 -17.54 -6.70
N LEU A 140 7.68 -16.48 -6.13
CA LEU A 140 7.33 -16.40 -4.70
C LEU A 140 5.87 -16.70 -4.42
N ALA A 141 4.93 -16.23 -5.28
CA ALA A 141 3.51 -16.32 -4.98
C ALA A 141 2.61 -16.16 -6.22
N HIS A 142 1.31 -16.41 -6.01
CA HIS A 142 0.25 -16.14 -6.99
C HIS A 142 -0.65 -15.00 -6.52
N PRO A 143 -1.02 -14.06 -7.42
CA PRO A 143 -1.99 -12.99 -7.14
C PRO A 143 -3.44 -13.48 -7.27
N ASN A 144 -4.37 -12.70 -6.74
CA ASN A 144 -5.80 -12.86 -7.01
C ASN A 144 -6.20 -12.30 -8.39
N SER A 145 -5.59 -11.20 -8.79
CA SER A 145 -5.80 -10.58 -10.10
C SER A 145 -4.78 -11.07 -11.10
N VAL A 146 -5.22 -11.33 -12.32
CA VAL A 146 -4.33 -11.56 -13.45
C VAL A 146 -4.66 -10.53 -14.54
N PRO A 147 -3.66 -10.00 -15.25
CA PRO A 147 -3.89 -9.03 -16.32
C PRO A 147 -4.91 -9.49 -17.33
N GLY A 148 -5.84 -8.61 -17.67
CA GLY A 148 -6.87 -8.86 -18.69
C GLY A 148 -8.14 -9.56 -18.22
N ASN A 149 -8.30 -9.89 -16.93
CA ASN A 149 -9.45 -10.66 -16.45
C ASN A 149 -10.27 -10.06 -15.31
N VAL A 150 -9.79 -9.01 -14.65
CA VAL A 150 -10.38 -8.64 -13.36
C VAL A 150 -11.65 -7.81 -13.50
N ASP A 151 -11.73 -6.99 -14.53
CA ASP A 151 -12.87 -6.10 -14.77
C ASP A 151 -13.92 -6.70 -15.75
N ASP A 152 -13.58 -7.78 -16.45
CA ASP A 152 -14.46 -8.39 -17.47
C ASP A 152 -15.51 -9.32 -16.86
N VAL A 153 -15.28 -9.85 -15.65
CA VAL A 153 -16.21 -10.76 -14.95
C VAL A 153 -16.52 -10.24 -13.56
N TRP A 154 -17.73 -9.81 -13.34
CA TRP A 154 -18.21 -9.31 -12.05
C TRP A 154 -19.33 -10.19 -11.47
N PRO A 155 -19.29 -10.60 -10.19
CA PRO A 155 -18.15 -10.46 -9.25
C PRO A 155 -16.94 -11.32 -9.64
N CYS A 156 -15.73 -10.83 -9.32
CA CYS A 156 -14.49 -11.51 -9.65
C CYS A 156 -14.32 -12.80 -8.81
N ALA A 157 -13.77 -13.86 -9.43
CA ALA A 157 -13.46 -15.11 -8.74
C ALA A 157 -12.07 -15.07 -8.09
N ALA A 158 -11.99 -15.33 -6.80
CA ALA A 158 -10.74 -15.40 -6.08
C ALA A 158 -9.96 -16.68 -6.39
N VAL A 159 -8.62 -16.61 -6.33
CA VAL A 159 -7.72 -17.76 -6.47
C VAL A 159 -7.53 -18.39 -5.09
N THR A 160 -8.09 -19.59 -4.90
CA THR A 160 -8.13 -20.30 -3.60
C THR A 160 -7.26 -21.53 -3.54
N ASP A 161 -6.61 -21.92 -4.64
CA ASP A 161 -5.83 -23.15 -4.80
C ASP A 161 -4.33 -22.90 -5.08
N LYS A 162 -3.94 -21.65 -5.35
CA LYS A 162 -2.56 -21.26 -5.64
C LYS A 162 -2.16 -20.11 -4.73
N GLY A 163 -1.24 -20.37 -3.82
CA GLY A 163 -0.78 -19.40 -2.81
C GLY A 163 0.70 -19.10 -2.93
N VAL A 164 1.37 -19.07 -1.79
CA VAL A 164 2.81 -18.87 -1.66
C VAL A 164 3.55 -20.16 -2.07
N THR A 165 4.62 -20.02 -2.85
CA THR A 165 5.47 -21.16 -3.26
C THR A 165 6.39 -21.58 -2.12
N GLU A 166 7.13 -22.69 -2.29
CA GLU A 166 8.17 -23.10 -1.35
C GLU A 166 9.25 -22.00 -1.21
N GLN A 167 9.65 -21.38 -2.32
CA GLN A 167 10.59 -20.26 -2.32
C GLN A 167 10.00 -19.04 -1.61
N GLY A 168 8.71 -18.73 -1.84
CA GLY A 168 8.01 -17.68 -1.16
C GLY A 168 7.93 -17.88 0.36
N ALA A 169 7.74 -19.12 0.83
CA ALA A 169 7.79 -19.45 2.26
C ALA A 169 9.18 -19.16 2.87
N ALA A 170 10.26 -19.47 2.14
CA ALA A 170 11.62 -19.11 2.56
C ALA A 170 11.82 -17.59 2.60
N PHE A 171 11.21 -16.84 1.66
CA PHE A 171 11.21 -15.37 1.67
C PHE A 171 10.46 -14.82 2.88
N LEU A 172 9.28 -15.34 3.21
CA LEU A 172 8.52 -14.94 4.40
C LEU A 172 9.35 -15.09 5.67
N ALA A 173 10.04 -16.22 5.83
CA ALA A 173 10.93 -16.46 6.97
C ALA A 173 12.09 -15.45 7.03
N GLU A 174 12.68 -15.11 5.89
CA GLU A 174 13.75 -14.11 5.82
C GLU A 174 13.23 -12.68 6.07
N MET A 175 12.03 -12.32 5.58
CA MET A 175 11.38 -11.05 5.88
C MET A 175 11.11 -10.90 7.38
N GLU A 176 10.59 -11.93 8.06
CA GLU A 176 10.42 -11.92 9.52
C GLU A 176 11.75 -11.72 10.26
N ARG A 177 12.81 -12.45 9.83
CA ARG A 177 14.16 -12.30 10.43
C ARG A 177 14.71 -10.88 10.29
N LEU A 178 14.46 -10.23 9.16
CA LEU A 178 14.89 -8.87 8.86
C LEU A 178 14.00 -7.81 9.53
N ARG A 179 12.81 -8.18 10.04
CA ARG A 179 11.74 -7.25 10.42
C ARG A 179 11.28 -6.39 9.25
N MET A 180 11.22 -6.96 8.04
CA MET A 180 10.56 -6.37 6.88
C MET A 180 9.10 -6.77 6.91
N VAL A 181 8.19 -5.80 6.89
CA VAL A 181 6.74 -6.07 6.93
C VAL A 181 6.32 -6.79 5.66
N VAL A 182 5.60 -7.91 5.81
CA VAL A 182 4.96 -8.59 4.68
C VAL A 182 3.69 -7.82 4.33
N ASP A 183 3.51 -7.51 3.04
CA ASP A 183 2.28 -6.92 2.51
C ASP A 183 1.50 -7.96 1.72
N VAL A 184 0.24 -8.20 2.10
CA VAL A 184 -0.64 -9.17 1.45
C VAL A 184 -1.55 -8.57 0.38
N SER A 185 -1.43 -7.27 0.10
CA SER A 185 -2.12 -6.64 -1.03
C SER A 185 -1.76 -7.40 -2.32
N HIS A 186 -2.72 -7.57 -3.22
CA HIS A 186 -2.64 -8.37 -4.45
C HIS A 186 -2.58 -9.88 -4.28
N LEU A 187 -2.13 -10.39 -3.13
CA LEU A 187 -1.94 -11.83 -2.91
C LEU A 187 -3.26 -12.60 -3.08
N SER A 188 -3.19 -13.81 -3.61
CA SER A 188 -4.34 -14.71 -3.72
C SER A 188 -4.93 -15.03 -2.32
N ASP A 189 -6.19 -15.45 -2.28
CA ASP A 189 -6.82 -15.89 -1.03
C ASP A 189 -6.04 -17.07 -0.41
N ALA A 190 -5.59 -18.01 -1.24
CA ALA A 190 -4.70 -19.09 -0.76
C ALA A 190 -3.40 -18.54 -0.17
N GLY A 191 -2.77 -17.57 -0.85
CA GLY A 191 -1.53 -16.93 -0.41
C GLY A 191 -1.69 -16.13 0.88
N PHE A 192 -2.83 -15.45 1.06
CA PHE A 192 -3.13 -14.80 2.34
C PHE A 192 -3.08 -15.80 3.51
N TRP A 193 -3.74 -16.95 3.36
CA TRP A 193 -3.73 -17.97 4.40
C TRP A 193 -2.38 -18.65 4.56
N ASP A 194 -1.55 -18.71 3.50
CA ASP A 194 -0.16 -19.15 3.61
C ASP A 194 0.66 -18.16 4.46
N VAL A 195 0.52 -16.85 4.25
CA VAL A 195 1.16 -15.85 5.11
C VAL A 195 0.74 -16.03 6.56
N VAL A 196 -0.56 -16.22 6.83
CA VAL A 196 -1.06 -16.50 8.19
C VAL A 196 -0.40 -17.74 8.80
N ARG A 197 -0.16 -18.79 8.01
CA ARG A 197 0.46 -20.06 8.49
C ARG A 197 1.97 -19.98 8.66
N HIS A 198 2.66 -19.27 7.76
CA HIS A 198 4.13 -19.24 7.71
C HIS A 198 4.77 -18.09 8.48
N THR A 199 3.96 -17.15 8.99
CA THR A 199 4.46 -16.02 9.77
C THR A 199 3.90 -16.00 11.18
N THR A 200 4.64 -15.39 12.09
CA THR A 200 4.23 -15.19 13.49
C THR A 200 4.01 -13.72 13.82
N ARG A 201 4.69 -12.83 13.10
CA ARG A 201 4.59 -11.39 13.30
C ARG A 201 3.34 -10.81 12.63
N PRO A 202 2.84 -9.67 13.07
CA PRO A 202 1.83 -8.91 12.35
C PRO A 202 2.34 -8.53 10.94
N PHE A 203 1.42 -8.50 9.97
CA PHE A 203 1.66 -8.12 8.59
C PHE A 203 0.69 -7.03 8.15
N ALA A 204 0.79 -6.51 6.95
CA ALA A 204 -0.07 -5.47 6.43
C ALA A 204 -0.81 -5.90 5.16
N ALA A 205 -1.97 -5.31 4.91
CA ALA A 205 -2.55 -5.13 3.59
C ALA A 205 -2.48 -3.63 3.30
N SER A 206 -1.44 -3.19 2.61
CA SER A 206 -1.12 -1.75 2.48
C SER A 206 -2.24 -0.95 1.81
N HIS A 207 -3.04 -1.57 0.91
CA HIS A 207 -4.12 -0.94 0.17
C HIS A 207 -5.21 -1.96 -0.21
N SER A 208 -6.16 -2.23 0.72
CA SER A 208 -7.25 -3.20 0.54
C SER A 208 -8.51 -2.77 1.27
N ASN A 209 -9.68 -3.22 0.77
CA ASN A 209 -10.99 -2.87 1.32
C ASN A 209 -11.78 -4.13 1.74
N ALA A 210 -13.10 -4.01 2.00
CA ALA A 210 -13.96 -5.11 2.43
C ALA A 210 -14.69 -5.74 1.23
N ARG A 211 -14.49 -7.03 0.99
CA ARG A 211 -15.11 -7.78 -0.13
C ARG A 211 -16.61 -7.91 0.02
N ALA A 212 -17.14 -7.95 1.23
CA ALA A 212 -18.57 -8.00 1.49
C ALA A 212 -19.33 -6.75 1.00
N LEU A 213 -18.65 -5.60 0.92
CA LEU A 213 -19.22 -4.35 0.42
C LEU A 213 -19.01 -4.13 -1.08
N CYS A 214 -17.90 -4.61 -1.61
CA CYS A 214 -17.58 -4.59 -3.03
C CYS A 214 -16.85 -5.89 -3.40
N GLY A 215 -17.48 -6.77 -4.17
CA GLY A 215 -17.07 -8.14 -4.45
C GLY A 215 -15.82 -8.28 -5.32
N HIS A 216 -14.90 -7.33 -5.29
CA HIS A 216 -13.62 -7.39 -6.00
C HIS A 216 -12.61 -8.27 -5.25
N VAL A 217 -11.83 -9.08 -5.98
CA VAL A 217 -10.86 -10.02 -5.38
C VAL A 217 -9.69 -9.34 -4.67
N ARG A 218 -9.43 -8.06 -4.95
CA ARG A 218 -8.43 -7.25 -4.26
C ARG A 218 -8.87 -6.88 -2.83
N ASN A 219 -10.16 -7.01 -2.53
CA ASN A 219 -10.73 -6.78 -1.21
C ASN A 219 -10.63 -8.03 -0.33
N LEU A 220 -10.52 -7.82 0.97
CA LEU A 220 -10.39 -8.86 1.99
C LEU A 220 -11.76 -9.45 2.35
N THR A 221 -11.81 -10.75 2.59
CA THR A 221 -13.00 -11.40 3.14
C THR A 221 -13.16 -11.08 4.64
N ASP A 222 -14.35 -11.34 5.19
CA ASP A 222 -14.63 -11.14 6.61
C ASP A 222 -13.70 -11.96 7.52
N GLU A 223 -13.40 -13.20 7.10
CA GLU A 223 -12.50 -14.08 7.82
C GLU A 223 -11.06 -13.55 7.81
N MET A 224 -10.60 -13.00 6.68
CA MET A 224 -9.29 -12.37 6.57
C MET A 224 -9.19 -11.13 7.47
N ILE A 225 -10.22 -10.27 7.47
CA ILE A 225 -10.26 -9.07 8.31
C ILE A 225 -10.20 -9.45 9.80
N ARG A 226 -10.98 -10.46 10.24
CA ARG A 226 -10.93 -10.95 11.63
C ARG A 226 -9.57 -11.51 12.00
N ALA A 227 -8.99 -12.35 11.13
CA ALA A 227 -7.65 -12.92 11.36
C ALA A 227 -6.56 -11.83 11.47
N MET A 228 -6.67 -10.78 10.65
CA MET A 228 -5.77 -9.62 10.73
C MET A 228 -5.97 -8.85 12.03
N GLY A 229 -7.23 -8.63 12.47
CA GLY A 229 -7.53 -7.96 13.73
C GLY A 229 -6.98 -8.72 14.95
N GLU A 230 -7.18 -10.04 15.01
CA GLU A 230 -6.70 -10.91 16.07
C GLU A 230 -5.17 -10.93 16.18
N ARG A 231 -4.46 -10.77 15.05
CA ARG A 231 -2.99 -10.75 14.99
C ARG A 231 -2.39 -9.35 15.19
N GLY A 232 -3.20 -8.29 15.26
CA GLY A 232 -2.72 -6.91 15.35
C GLY A 232 -2.09 -6.39 14.05
N CYS A 233 -2.55 -6.92 12.91
CA CYS A 233 -2.16 -6.49 11.56
C CYS A 233 -2.74 -5.12 11.20
N LEU A 234 -2.36 -4.58 10.03
CA LEU A 234 -2.79 -3.27 9.57
C LEU A 234 -3.41 -3.36 8.16
N ILE A 235 -4.53 -2.67 7.95
CA ILE A 235 -5.19 -2.57 6.64
C ILE A 235 -5.20 -1.10 6.21
N GLY A 236 -4.62 -0.78 5.06
CA GLY A 236 -4.73 0.52 4.41
C GLY A 236 -6.00 0.60 3.57
N LEU A 237 -6.85 1.58 3.85
CA LEU A 237 -8.05 1.87 3.08
C LEU A 237 -7.67 2.32 1.66
N ASN A 238 -8.02 1.53 0.65
CA ASN A 238 -7.72 1.81 -0.74
C ASN A 238 -8.78 2.74 -1.35
N TYR A 239 -8.35 3.69 -2.22
CA TYR A 239 -9.26 4.67 -2.84
C TYR A 239 -9.64 4.33 -4.28
N CYS A 240 -9.23 3.18 -4.81
CA CYS A 240 -9.61 2.73 -6.15
C CYS A 240 -11.14 2.56 -6.27
N ALA A 241 -11.73 3.19 -7.27
CA ALA A 241 -13.17 3.13 -7.52
C ALA A 241 -13.67 1.69 -7.67
N SER A 242 -12.91 0.83 -8.36
CA SER A 242 -13.26 -0.58 -8.58
C SER A 242 -13.30 -1.41 -7.29
N PHE A 243 -12.65 -0.95 -6.21
CA PHE A 243 -12.62 -1.66 -4.93
C PHE A 243 -13.60 -1.08 -3.91
N LEU A 244 -14.19 0.09 -4.20
CA LEU A 244 -15.15 0.79 -3.33
C LEU A 244 -16.59 0.66 -3.82
N ASP A 245 -16.82 0.84 -5.12
CA ASP A 245 -18.15 0.89 -5.72
C ASP A 245 -18.53 -0.48 -6.32
N ALA A 246 -19.60 -1.06 -5.80
CA ALA A 246 -20.13 -2.35 -6.24
C ALA A 246 -21.04 -2.25 -7.48
N ASN A 247 -21.01 -1.13 -8.21
CA ASN A 247 -21.79 -0.98 -9.43
C ASN A 247 -21.41 -2.08 -10.44
N PRO A 248 -22.38 -2.86 -10.96
CA PRO A 248 -22.10 -3.90 -11.96
C PRO A 248 -21.55 -3.36 -13.28
N ASP A 249 -21.89 -2.11 -13.64
CA ASP A 249 -21.22 -1.39 -14.72
C ASP A 249 -19.87 -0.85 -14.24
N ARG A 250 -18.81 -1.58 -14.51
CA ARG A 250 -17.45 -1.24 -14.06
C ARG A 250 -16.90 0.04 -14.68
N HIS A 251 -17.48 0.51 -15.81
CA HIS A 251 -17.12 1.80 -16.40
C HIS A 251 -17.79 3.00 -15.70
N ALA A 252 -18.82 2.74 -14.90
CA ALA A 252 -19.56 3.75 -14.14
C ALA A 252 -19.15 3.86 -12.67
N VAL A 253 -18.17 3.07 -12.20
CA VAL A 253 -17.72 3.12 -10.81
C VAL A 253 -17.06 4.44 -10.46
N GLU A 254 -17.27 4.89 -9.22
CA GLU A 254 -16.73 6.14 -8.69
C GLU A 254 -16.09 5.91 -7.31
N SER A 255 -15.00 6.62 -7.06
CA SER A 255 -14.36 6.66 -5.75
C SER A 255 -14.92 7.82 -4.95
N ARG A 256 -15.83 7.54 -4.00
CA ARG A 256 -16.49 8.55 -3.17
C ARG A 256 -16.03 8.44 -1.72
N VAL A 257 -15.90 9.57 -1.05
CA VAL A 257 -15.60 9.65 0.38
C VAL A 257 -16.64 8.89 1.22
N THR A 258 -17.90 8.91 0.80
CA THR A 258 -18.98 8.16 1.47
C THR A 258 -18.79 6.64 1.40
N ASP A 259 -18.27 6.12 0.28
CA ASP A 259 -17.96 4.70 0.12
C ASP A 259 -16.71 4.33 0.93
N MET A 260 -15.69 5.18 0.94
CA MET A 260 -14.51 5.02 1.80
C MET A 260 -14.92 4.95 3.29
N ALA A 261 -15.79 5.85 3.74
CA ALA A 261 -16.29 5.86 5.12
C ALA A 261 -17.09 4.61 5.46
N ARG A 262 -17.90 4.08 4.52
CA ARG A 262 -18.63 2.82 4.67
C ARG A 262 -17.67 1.62 4.82
N HIS A 263 -16.66 1.53 3.97
CA HIS A 263 -15.63 0.49 4.08
C HIS A 263 -14.83 0.63 5.38
N ALA A 264 -14.46 1.85 5.76
CA ALA A 264 -13.74 2.11 7.01
C ALA A 264 -14.54 1.63 8.24
N ARG A 265 -15.84 1.92 8.28
CA ARG A 265 -16.73 1.44 9.36
C ARG A 265 -16.76 -0.08 9.41
N TYR A 266 -16.98 -0.72 8.26
CA TYR A 266 -17.06 -2.17 8.17
C TYR A 266 -15.77 -2.86 8.62
N LEU A 267 -14.62 -2.37 8.19
CA LEU A 267 -13.31 -2.88 8.57
C LEU A 267 -13.08 -2.74 10.09
N CYS A 268 -13.41 -1.58 10.66
CA CYS A 268 -13.29 -1.36 12.11
C CYS A 268 -14.27 -2.22 12.93
N ASP A 269 -15.49 -2.43 12.44
CA ASP A 269 -16.49 -3.25 13.15
C ASP A 269 -16.09 -4.73 13.20
N LEU A 270 -15.39 -5.25 12.19
CA LEU A 270 -14.92 -6.63 12.14
C LEU A 270 -13.55 -6.84 12.79
N GLY A 271 -12.61 -5.95 12.54
CA GLY A 271 -11.20 -6.13 12.93
C GLY A 271 -10.77 -5.27 14.12
N GLY A 272 -11.66 -4.39 14.61
CA GLY A 272 -11.37 -3.45 15.69
C GLY A 272 -10.83 -2.10 15.18
N GLU A 273 -10.86 -1.08 16.06
CA GLU A 273 -10.48 0.29 15.67
C GLU A 273 -8.97 0.50 15.46
N ASP A 274 -8.14 -0.49 15.81
CA ASP A 274 -6.68 -0.43 15.70
C ASP A 274 -6.15 -1.04 14.39
N ILE A 275 -7.02 -1.66 13.57
CA ILE A 275 -6.64 -2.35 12.35
C ILE A 275 -6.48 -1.41 11.15
N LEU A 276 -7.20 -0.27 11.12
CA LEU A 276 -7.35 0.54 9.93
C LEU A 276 -6.35 1.69 9.87
N ALA A 277 -5.78 1.88 8.70
CA ALA A 277 -4.95 3.02 8.30
C ALA A 277 -5.38 3.52 6.91
N LEU A 278 -4.64 4.46 6.33
CA LEU A 278 -4.81 4.94 4.97
C LEU A 278 -3.84 4.20 4.03
N GLY A 279 -4.30 3.83 2.85
CA GLY A 279 -3.52 3.19 1.80
C GLY A 279 -4.07 3.66 0.46
N SER A 280 -3.79 4.92 0.11
CA SER A 280 -4.49 5.66 -0.94
C SER A 280 -4.40 5.02 -2.32
N ASP A 281 -3.27 4.41 -2.62
CA ASP A 281 -2.94 3.92 -3.94
C ASP A 281 -2.84 5.08 -4.96
N PHE A 282 -2.51 6.29 -4.48
CA PHE A 282 -2.31 7.46 -5.31
C PHE A 282 -1.21 7.21 -6.34
N ASP A 283 -1.41 7.76 -7.53
CA ASP A 283 -0.59 7.57 -8.74
C ASP A 283 -0.67 6.14 -9.34
N GLY A 284 -1.22 5.13 -8.62
CA GLY A 284 -1.55 3.79 -9.14
C GLY A 284 -2.99 3.63 -9.60
N ILE A 285 -3.87 4.60 -9.27
CA ILE A 285 -5.29 4.56 -9.56
C ILE A 285 -5.74 5.68 -10.48
N GLY A 286 -6.86 5.48 -11.14
CA GLY A 286 -7.45 6.46 -12.05
C GLY A 286 -8.98 6.44 -12.04
N GLY A 287 -9.58 7.07 -13.05
CA GLY A 287 -11.03 7.13 -13.22
C GLY A 287 -11.66 8.31 -12.46
N LYS A 288 -12.88 8.13 -11.96
CA LYS A 288 -13.64 9.16 -11.27
C LYS A 288 -13.33 9.16 -9.77
N LEU A 289 -12.39 9.99 -9.35
CA LEU A 289 -11.93 10.11 -7.97
C LEU A 289 -12.42 11.40 -7.33
N GLU A 290 -13.09 11.31 -6.16
CA GLU A 290 -13.45 12.47 -5.35
C GLU A 290 -12.22 13.07 -4.63
N LEU A 291 -11.25 12.20 -4.23
CA LEU A 291 -9.95 12.60 -3.73
C LEU A 291 -8.95 12.56 -4.89
N THR A 292 -8.50 13.71 -5.34
CA THR A 292 -7.66 13.84 -6.55
C THR A 292 -6.16 13.86 -6.24
N GLY A 293 -5.78 13.74 -4.98
CA GLY A 293 -4.40 13.68 -4.52
C GLY A 293 -4.25 13.96 -3.03
N ALA A 294 -3.01 13.96 -2.57
CA ALA A 294 -2.65 14.06 -1.16
C ALA A 294 -3.19 15.33 -0.45
N GLN A 295 -3.45 16.41 -1.17
CA GLN A 295 -4.04 17.65 -0.62
C GLN A 295 -5.50 17.50 -0.16
N ASP A 296 -6.19 16.44 -0.59
CA ASP A 296 -7.63 16.26 -0.34
C ASP A 296 -7.93 15.49 0.98
N MET A 297 -6.91 15.12 1.75
CA MET A 297 -7.10 14.39 3.02
C MET A 297 -8.06 15.05 4.01
N PRO A 298 -8.17 16.39 4.12
CA PRO A 298 -9.19 17.01 4.96
C PRO A 298 -10.63 16.60 4.58
N LYS A 299 -10.94 16.39 3.27
CA LYS A 299 -12.27 15.93 2.84
C LYS A 299 -12.59 14.53 3.39
N LEU A 300 -11.60 13.63 3.40
CA LEU A 300 -11.77 12.29 3.97
C LEU A 300 -12.00 12.35 5.49
N ALA A 301 -11.24 13.19 6.21
CA ALA A 301 -11.43 13.39 7.63
C ALA A 301 -12.86 13.85 7.95
N ASP A 302 -13.36 14.87 7.22
CA ASP A 302 -14.71 15.38 7.37
C ASP A 302 -15.77 14.31 7.04
N GLY A 303 -15.55 13.51 5.99
CA GLY A 303 -16.44 12.42 5.62
C GLY A 303 -16.53 11.31 6.67
N LEU A 304 -15.40 10.95 7.28
CA LEU A 304 -15.39 9.98 8.40
C LEU A 304 -16.14 10.54 9.62
N LEU A 305 -15.94 11.80 9.99
CA LEU A 305 -16.68 12.46 11.08
C LEU A 305 -18.19 12.48 10.79
N GLN A 306 -18.59 12.82 9.56
CA GLN A 306 -20.00 12.80 9.13
C GLN A 306 -20.59 11.38 9.16
N ALA A 307 -19.79 10.34 8.92
CA ALA A 307 -20.18 8.94 9.04
C ALA A 307 -20.20 8.44 10.50
N GLY A 308 -20.00 9.33 11.48
CA GLY A 308 -20.12 9.04 12.90
C GLY A 308 -18.88 8.47 13.56
N PHE A 309 -17.71 8.58 12.93
CA PHE A 309 -16.44 8.35 13.63
C PHE A 309 -16.15 9.50 14.58
N THR A 310 -15.61 9.21 15.75
CA THR A 310 -15.12 10.23 16.68
C THR A 310 -13.77 10.78 16.17
N GLU A 311 -13.42 12.02 16.58
CA GLU A 311 -12.09 12.59 16.27
C GLU A 311 -10.94 11.65 16.63
N ARG A 312 -11.02 10.97 17.81
CA ARG A 312 -10.03 9.98 18.24
C ARG A 312 -9.91 8.82 17.26
N GLN A 313 -11.02 8.32 16.73
CA GLN A 313 -11.00 7.22 15.74
C GLN A 313 -10.44 7.70 14.41
N VAL A 314 -10.79 8.91 13.97
CA VAL A 314 -10.21 9.50 12.75
C VAL A 314 -8.70 9.67 12.91
N GLU A 315 -8.20 10.16 14.06
CA GLU A 315 -6.76 10.24 14.31
C GLU A 315 -6.07 8.86 14.28
N LYS A 316 -6.72 7.81 14.80
CA LYS A 316 -6.20 6.44 14.72
C LYS A 316 -6.04 6.00 13.29
N ILE A 317 -7.08 6.13 12.47
CA ILE A 317 -7.08 5.77 11.04
C ILE A 317 -6.06 6.59 10.26
N PHE A 318 -5.97 7.88 10.53
CA PHE A 318 -5.17 8.80 9.75
C PHE A 318 -3.66 8.62 9.97
N TYR A 319 -3.21 8.29 11.20
CA TYR A 319 -1.78 8.13 11.43
C TYR A 319 -1.40 7.27 12.65
N LYS A 320 -2.22 7.24 13.74
CA LYS A 320 -1.77 6.62 14.99
C LYS A 320 -1.63 5.11 14.89
N ASN A 321 -2.54 4.44 14.17
CA ASN A 321 -2.49 2.99 13.98
C ASN A 321 -1.25 2.59 13.18
N ALA A 322 -0.99 3.28 12.06
CA ALA A 322 0.21 3.03 11.26
C ALA A 322 1.50 3.34 12.06
N MET A 323 1.54 4.48 12.74
CA MET A 323 2.69 4.86 13.57
C MET A 323 3.01 3.79 14.62
N ARG A 324 2.01 3.36 15.40
CA ARG A 324 2.16 2.28 16.40
C ARG A 324 2.64 0.99 15.73
N PHE A 325 1.95 0.56 14.66
CA PHE A 325 2.26 -0.69 13.96
C PHE A 325 3.72 -0.75 13.50
N PHE A 326 4.20 0.28 12.81
CA PHE A 326 5.58 0.31 12.32
C PHE A 326 6.59 0.51 13.44
N GLU A 327 6.28 1.27 14.49
CA GLU A 327 7.16 1.42 15.66
C GLU A 327 7.39 0.09 16.39
N GLU A 328 6.38 -0.78 16.46
CA GLU A 328 6.45 -2.09 17.11
C GLU A 328 7.08 -3.17 16.21
N ASN A 329 7.02 -3.04 14.88
CA ASN A 329 7.34 -4.13 13.95
C ASN A 329 8.61 -3.93 13.12
N LEU A 330 9.20 -2.75 13.05
CA LEU A 330 10.49 -2.50 12.40
C LEU A 330 11.71 -2.87 13.24
#